data_72216d83830dd050f77cad7b16baabe5
#
_entry.id   72216d83830dd050f77cad7b16baabe5
#
_cell.length_a   1.000
_cell.length_b   1.000
_cell.length_c   1.000
_cell.angle_alpha   90.00
_cell.angle_beta   90.00
_cell.angle_gamma   90.00
#
_symmetry.space_group_name_H-M   'P 1'
#
loop_
_entity.id
_entity.type
_entity.pdbx_description
1 polymer ?
#
loop_
_entity_poly.entity_id
_entity_poly.type
_entity_poly.pdbx_seq_one_letter_code
_entity_poly.pdbx_strand_id
1 'polypeptide(L)'
;SEPGLALLFLIGALTLGAYQAVFNMVPYRFSAAPYLFPTWIVSGFFLVNAFGSLAASVSGNLVARYGRRRVMPFAALLTLIGLVLTIFETLWIVIPALIVFAIGFFAVHATASGWVTARAVAGVGAAGQAASAYSISYYLGGSSFGTLGGIAWYHWGWSGLVTLTATLISLVVIFALLLRRIPPLQKSGY
;
A
#
# COMPACT_ATOMS: atom_id res chain seq x y z
N SER A 1 -22.15 -10.69 -5.73
CA SER A 1 -20.90 -9.99 -5.38
C SER A 1 -20.29 -10.64 -4.14
N GLU A 2 -19.04 -10.97 -4.19
CA GLU A 2 -18.34 -11.64 -3.10
C GLU A 2 -17.67 -10.56 -2.21
N PRO A 3 -18.09 -10.41 -0.94
CA PRO A 3 -17.65 -9.28 -0.11
C PRO A 3 -16.14 -9.26 0.15
N GLY A 4 -15.50 -10.42 0.15
CA GLY A 4 -14.06 -10.50 0.33
C GLY A 4 -13.27 -9.98 -0.87
N LEU A 5 -13.78 -10.13 -2.10
CA LEU A 5 -13.17 -9.53 -3.30
C LEU A 5 -13.34 -8.01 -3.27
N ALA A 6 -14.52 -7.51 -2.91
CA ALA A 6 -14.76 -6.06 -2.83
C ALA A 6 -13.80 -5.38 -1.83
N LEU A 7 -13.60 -5.98 -0.64
CA LEU A 7 -12.64 -5.47 0.34
C LEU A 7 -11.21 -5.50 -0.18
N LEU A 8 -10.82 -6.55 -0.92
CA LEU A 8 -9.47 -6.62 -1.51
C LEU A 8 -9.26 -5.56 -2.60
N PHE A 9 -10.29 -5.24 -3.39
CA PHE A 9 -10.24 -4.17 -4.38
C PHE A 9 -10.07 -2.81 -3.71
N LEU A 10 -10.81 -2.55 -2.63
CA LEU A 10 -10.66 -1.33 -1.84
C LEU A 10 -9.27 -1.24 -1.18
N ILE A 11 -8.77 -2.32 -0.60
CA ILE A 11 -7.41 -2.39 -0.05
C ILE A 11 -6.39 -2.01 -1.14
N GLY A 12 -6.50 -2.57 -2.34
CA GLY A 12 -5.62 -2.23 -3.44
C GLY A 12 -5.66 -0.75 -3.81
N ALA A 13 -6.86 -0.19 -3.98
CA ALA A 13 -7.08 1.21 -4.33
C ALA A 13 -6.50 2.18 -3.28
N LEU A 14 -6.81 1.97 -2.01
CA LEU A 14 -6.34 2.81 -0.92
C LEU A 14 -4.83 2.71 -0.71
N THR A 15 -4.27 1.50 -0.86
CA THR A 15 -2.84 1.27 -0.67
C THR A 15 -2.01 1.95 -1.76
N LEU A 16 -2.37 1.79 -3.06
CA LEU A 16 -1.69 2.51 -4.13
C LEU A 16 -1.94 4.01 -4.03
N GLY A 17 -3.15 4.41 -3.68
CA GLY A 17 -3.49 5.82 -3.50
C GLY A 17 -2.58 6.51 -2.49
N ALA A 18 -2.39 5.93 -1.32
CA ALA A 18 -1.49 6.45 -0.30
C ALA A 18 -0.02 6.45 -0.79
N TYR A 19 0.40 5.37 -1.45
CA TYR A 19 1.76 5.25 -1.98
C TYR A 19 2.06 6.32 -3.05
N GLN A 20 1.17 6.47 -4.05
CA GLN A 20 1.30 7.48 -5.10
C GLN A 20 1.33 8.90 -4.50
N ALA A 21 0.42 9.21 -3.57
CA ALA A 21 0.37 10.51 -2.92
C ALA A 21 1.72 10.85 -2.26
N VAL A 22 2.31 9.93 -1.52
CA VAL A 22 3.60 10.14 -0.84
C VAL A 22 4.74 10.28 -1.86
N PHE A 23 4.89 9.29 -2.77
CA PHE A 23 6.05 9.29 -3.68
C PHE A 23 6.00 10.37 -4.75
N ASN A 24 4.81 10.87 -5.13
CA ASN A 24 4.69 12.06 -5.98
C ASN A 24 5.21 13.33 -5.29
N MET A 25 5.10 13.42 -3.95
CA MET A 25 5.49 14.62 -3.21
C MET A 25 6.89 14.52 -2.57
N VAL A 26 7.50 13.34 -2.51
CA VAL A 26 8.88 13.14 -2.04
C VAL A 26 9.88 14.07 -2.74
N PRO A 27 9.88 14.20 -4.09
CA PRO A 27 10.79 15.13 -4.77
C PRO A 27 10.64 16.57 -4.30
N TYR A 28 9.42 17.05 -4.16
CA TYR A 28 9.15 18.41 -3.72
C TYR A 28 9.62 18.65 -2.29
N ARG A 29 9.38 17.71 -1.39
CA ARG A 29 9.80 17.79 0.01
C ARG A 29 11.31 17.92 0.14
N PHE A 30 12.06 17.08 -0.56
CA PHE A 30 13.52 17.02 -0.42
C PHE A 30 14.25 18.10 -1.24
N SER A 31 13.61 18.68 -2.25
CA SER A 31 14.13 19.85 -2.95
C SER A 31 13.88 21.17 -2.23
N ALA A 32 12.94 21.20 -1.26
CA ALA A 32 12.63 22.37 -0.45
C ALA A 32 13.44 22.40 0.85
N ALA A 33 13.41 23.55 1.55
CA ALA A 33 13.94 23.65 2.90
C ALA A 33 13.22 22.66 3.85
N PRO A 34 13.93 22.07 4.83
CA PRO A 34 15.32 22.32 5.24
C PRO A 34 16.38 21.54 4.45
N TYR A 35 16.00 20.62 3.54
CA TYR A 35 16.92 19.69 2.89
C TYR A 35 17.69 20.31 1.71
N LEU A 36 17.00 20.99 0.81
CA LEU A 36 17.57 21.64 -0.38
C LEU A 36 18.44 20.71 -1.23
N PHE A 37 18.03 19.45 -1.36
CA PHE A 37 18.81 18.47 -2.10
C PHE A 37 18.76 18.72 -3.61
N PRO A 38 19.87 18.59 -4.32
CA PRO A 38 19.89 18.64 -5.78
C PRO A 38 19.14 17.43 -6.38
N THR A 39 18.64 17.60 -7.60
CA THR A 39 17.77 16.64 -8.29
C THR A 39 18.34 15.22 -8.34
N TRP A 40 19.66 15.07 -8.49
CA TRP A 40 20.29 13.74 -8.56
C TRP A 40 20.20 12.97 -7.23
N ILE A 41 20.30 13.63 -6.08
CA ILE A 41 20.07 13.02 -4.76
C ILE A 41 18.60 12.65 -4.61
N VAL A 42 17.71 13.57 -4.98
CA VAL A 42 16.26 13.36 -4.90
C VAL A 42 15.84 12.17 -5.75
N SER A 43 16.39 12.01 -6.94
CA SER A 43 16.14 10.85 -7.80
C SER A 43 16.58 9.53 -7.13
N GLY A 44 17.64 9.59 -6.31
CA GLY A 44 18.10 8.43 -5.53
C GLY A 44 17.06 7.88 -4.54
N PHE A 45 16.11 8.68 -4.07
CA PHE A 45 15.05 8.21 -3.18
C PHE A 45 14.13 7.15 -3.82
N PHE A 46 14.06 7.11 -5.16
CA PHE A 46 13.32 6.05 -5.85
C PHE A 46 13.98 4.67 -5.74
N LEU A 47 15.28 4.60 -5.36
CA LEU A 47 15.94 3.33 -5.04
C LEU A 47 15.36 2.65 -3.80
N VAL A 48 14.66 3.39 -2.94
CA VAL A 48 13.86 2.83 -1.83
C VAL A 48 12.89 1.74 -2.32
N ASN A 49 12.40 1.86 -3.56
CA ASN A 49 11.50 0.88 -4.16
C ASN A 49 12.16 -0.49 -4.40
N ALA A 50 13.47 -0.55 -4.50
CA ALA A 50 14.19 -1.82 -4.60
C ALA A 50 13.99 -2.68 -3.34
N PHE A 51 14.01 -2.06 -2.15
CA PHE A 51 13.71 -2.75 -0.88
C PHE A 51 12.27 -3.26 -0.85
N GLY A 52 11.34 -2.47 -1.40
CA GLY A 52 9.94 -2.87 -1.55
C GLY A 52 9.77 -4.10 -2.45
N SER A 53 10.47 -4.15 -3.58
CA SER A 53 10.42 -5.30 -4.49
C SER A 53 10.93 -6.59 -3.84
N LEU A 54 11.99 -6.51 -3.03
CA LEU A 54 12.46 -7.62 -2.21
C LEU A 54 11.42 -8.05 -1.19
N ALA A 55 10.74 -7.10 -0.55
CA ALA A 55 9.68 -7.37 0.40
C ALA A 55 8.48 -8.11 -0.22
N ALA A 56 8.14 -7.82 -1.49
CA ALA A 56 7.10 -8.56 -2.20
C ALA A 56 7.43 -10.05 -2.32
N SER A 57 8.67 -10.40 -2.64
CA SER A 57 9.14 -11.78 -2.72
C SER A 57 9.11 -12.47 -1.35
N VAL A 58 9.59 -11.79 -0.30
CA VAL A 58 9.57 -12.31 1.08
C VAL A 58 8.14 -12.49 1.58
N SER A 59 7.21 -11.61 1.18
CA SER A 59 5.79 -11.70 1.56
C SER A 59 5.16 -13.00 1.12
N GLY A 60 5.53 -13.55 -0.03
CA GLY A 60 5.08 -14.86 -0.50
C GLY A 60 5.43 -15.99 0.49
N ASN A 61 6.66 -16.01 0.98
CA ASN A 61 7.13 -16.98 1.98
C ASN A 61 6.43 -16.80 3.33
N LEU A 62 6.23 -15.54 3.76
CA LEU A 62 5.50 -15.24 5.00
C LEU A 62 4.03 -15.67 4.90
N VAL A 63 3.41 -15.45 3.75
CA VAL A 63 2.03 -15.89 3.49
C VAL A 63 1.94 -17.42 3.49
N ALA A 64 2.90 -18.12 2.91
CA ALA A 64 2.95 -19.59 2.95
C ALA A 64 3.08 -20.13 4.39
N ARG A 65 3.87 -19.46 5.23
CA ARG A 65 4.14 -19.90 6.61
C ARG A 65 3.05 -19.49 7.62
N TYR A 66 2.55 -18.24 7.53
CA TYR A 66 1.66 -17.65 8.54
C TYR A 66 0.25 -17.40 8.05
N GLY A 67 0.01 -17.51 6.73
CA GLY A 67 -1.28 -17.28 6.09
C GLY A 67 -1.57 -15.79 5.83
N ARG A 68 -2.31 -15.52 4.75
CA ARG A 68 -2.67 -14.16 4.28
C ARG A 68 -3.36 -13.32 5.35
N ARG A 69 -4.22 -13.95 6.17
CA ARG A 69 -5.01 -13.29 7.21
C ARG A 69 -4.17 -12.67 8.34
N ARG A 70 -2.97 -13.18 8.57
CA ARG A 70 -2.02 -12.62 9.55
C ARG A 70 -1.06 -11.63 8.91
N VAL A 71 -0.55 -11.97 7.73
CA VAL A 71 0.47 -11.17 7.04
C VAL A 71 -0.08 -9.81 6.61
N MET A 72 -1.29 -9.75 6.04
CA MET A 72 -1.85 -8.50 5.51
C MET A 72 -2.03 -7.40 6.55
N PRO A 73 -2.68 -7.59 7.71
CA PRO A 73 -2.80 -6.54 8.72
C PRO A 73 -1.45 -6.09 9.26
N PHE A 74 -0.51 -7.03 9.43
CA PHE A 74 0.84 -6.70 9.88
C PHE A 74 1.58 -5.83 8.85
N ALA A 75 1.50 -6.17 7.56
CA ALA A 75 2.09 -5.38 6.49
C ALA A 75 1.45 -3.98 6.40
N ALA A 76 0.11 -3.88 6.53
CA ALA A 76 -0.59 -2.60 6.56
C ALA A 76 -0.19 -1.73 7.76
N LEU A 77 -0.03 -2.33 8.94
CA LEU A 77 0.45 -1.62 10.13
C LEU A 77 1.90 -1.14 9.94
N LEU A 78 2.75 -1.97 9.35
CA LEU A 78 4.12 -1.58 9.01
C LEU A 78 4.14 -0.38 8.04
N THR A 79 3.27 -0.38 7.03
CA THR A 79 3.07 0.76 6.12
C THR A 79 2.68 2.02 6.90
N LEU A 80 1.73 1.91 7.82
CA LEU A 80 1.27 3.03 8.63
C LEU A 80 2.39 3.59 9.52
N ILE A 81 3.14 2.72 10.18
CA ILE A 81 4.26 3.13 11.03
C ILE A 81 5.32 3.87 10.20
N GLY A 82 5.75 3.28 9.06
CA GLY A 82 6.70 3.93 8.16
C GLY A 82 6.20 5.30 7.71
N LEU A 83 4.93 5.41 7.31
CA LEU A 83 4.32 6.67 6.89
C LEU A 83 4.35 7.73 8.00
N VAL A 84 3.91 7.40 9.21
CA VAL A 84 3.84 8.35 10.33
C VAL A 84 5.24 8.84 10.73
N LEU A 85 6.23 7.96 10.71
CA LEU A 85 7.61 8.33 10.99
C LEU A 85 8.18 9.33 9.96
N THR A 86 7.59 9.44 8.77
CA THR A 86 8.02 10.46 7.80
C THR A 86 7.68 11.89 8.24
N ILE A 87 6.90 12.11 9.28
CA ILE A 87 6.62 13.45 9.82
C ILE A 87 7.90 14.12 10.32
N PHE A 88 8.83 13.37 10.87
CA PHE A 88 10.10 13.90 11.33
C PHE A 88 10.93 14.44 10.15
N GLU A 89 11.73 15.48 10.44
CA GLU A 89 12.60 16.10 9.42
C GLU A 89 14.01 15.55 9.43
N THR A 90 14.37 14.80 10.46
CA THR A 90 15.69 14.21 10.60
C THR A 90 15.92 13.10 9.57
N LEU A 91 16.95 13.23 8.74
CA LEU A 91 17.26 12.27 7.64
C LEU A 91 17.44 10.84 8.13
N TRP A 92 18.05 10.66 9.30
CA TRP A 92 18.23 9.34 9.93
C TRP A 92 16.94 8.66 10.34
N ILE A 93 15.82 9.41 10.40
CA ILE A 93 14.47 8.88 10.66
C ILE A 93 13.70 8.76 9.36
N VAL A 94 13.67 9.82 8.54
CA VAL A 94 12.80 9.87 7.36
C VAL A 94 13.21 8.89 6.26
N ILE A 95 14.52 8.66 6.07
CA ILE A 95 14.98 7.70 5.06
C ILE A 95 14.59 6.25 5.44
N PRO A 96 14.91 5.74 6.64
CA PRO A 96 14.41 4.43 7.07
C PRO A 96 12.88 4.35 7.09
N ALA A 97 12.19 5.43 7.45
CA ALA A 97 10.73 5.50 7.44
C ALA A 97 10.15 5.28 6.04
N LEU A 98 10.71 5.90 5.00
CA LEU A 98 10.32 5.69 3.61
C LEU A 98 10.59 4.24 3.15
N ILE A 99 11.70 3.65 3.59
CA ILE A 99 12.01 2.23 3.30
C ILE A 99 10.96 1.32 3.95
N VAL A 100 10.64 1.53 5.23
CA VAL A 100 9.62 0.77 5.96
C VAL A 100 8.24 0.93 5.32
N PHE A 101 7.88 2.15 4.92
CA PHE A 101 6.65 2.45 4.20
C PHE A 101 6.57 1.68 2.88
N ALA A 102 7.64 1.70 2.07
CA ALA A 102 7.69 0.95 0.81
C ALA A 102 7.61 -0.56 1.03
N ILE A 103 8.36 -1.12 1.98
CA ILE A 103 8.32 -2.54 2.35
C ILE A 103 6.88 -2.95 2.70
N GLY A 104 6.22 -2.19 3.56
CA GLY A 104 4.84 -2.45 3.96
C GLY A 104 3.88 -2.39 2.78
N PHE A 105 3.97 -1.35 1.94
CA PHE A 105 3.17 -1.18 0.74
C PHE A 105 3.27 -2.39 -0.20
N PHE A 106 4.49 -2.79 -0.58
CA PHE A 106 4.69 -3.92 -1.49
C PHE A 106 4.22 -5.24 -0.88
N ALA A 107 4.38 -5.42 0.43
CA ALA A 107 3.88 -6.60 1.14
C ALA A 107 2.35 -6.67 1.14
N VAL A 108 1.63 -5.55 1.37
CA VAL A 108 0.17 -5.48 1.25
C VAL A 108 -0.26 -5.79 -0.17
N HIS A 109 0.34 -5.13 -1.17
CA HIS A 109 -0.02 -5.31 -2.58
C HIS A 109 0.17 -6.77 -3.03
N ALA A 110 1.33 -7.37 -2.77
CA ALA A 110 1.61 -8.77 -3.13
C ALA A 110 0.64 -9.74 -2.45
N THR A 111 0.32 -9.51 -1.17
CA THR A 111 -0.63 -10.34 -0.43
C THR A 111 -2.05 -10.18 -0.98
N ALA A 112 -2.49 -8.95 -1.27
CA ALA A 112 -3.83 -8.65 -1.77
C ALA A 112 -4.06 -9.25 -3.16
N SER A 113 -3.15 -9.00 -4.12
CA SER A 113 -3.25 -9.51 -5.49
C SER A 113 -3.29 -11.03 -5.54
N GLY A 114 -2.40 -11.70 -4.79
CA GLY A 114 -2.41 -13.15 -4.68
C GLY A 114 -3.68 -13.69 -3.97
N TRP A 115 -4.28 -12.92 -3.06
CA TRP A 115 -5.52 -13.32 -2.39
C TRP A 115 -6.73 -13.16 -3.30
N VAL A 116 -6.79 -12.11 -4.12
CA VAL A 116 -7.82 -11.92 -5.16
C VAL A 116 -7.89 -13.12 -6.08
N THR A 117 -6.75 -13.52 -6.66
CA THR A 117 -6.66 -14.68 -7.56
C THR A 117 -7.15 -15.96 -6.88
N ALA A 118 -6.69 -16.22 -5.65
CA ALA A 118 -7.08 -17.43 -4.93
C ALA A 118 -8.58 -17.47 -4.58
N ARG A 119 -9.19 -16.33 -4.22
CA ARG A 119 -10.64 -16.26 -3.94
C ARG A 119 -11.46 -16.41 -5.22
N ALA A 120 -11.02 -15.81 -6.31
CA ALA A 120 -11.72 -15.92 -7.59
C ALA A 120 -11.71 -17.36 -8.13
N VAL A 121 -10.59 -18.06 -8.03
CA VAL A 121 -10.51 -19.50 -8.40
C VAL A 121 -11.42 -20.36 -7.54
N ALA A 122 -11.49 -20.08 -6.23
CA ALA A 122 -12.31 -20.89 -5.29
C ALA A 122 -13.82 -20.64 -5.43
N GLY A 123 -14.24 -19.42 -5.81
CA GLY A 123 -15.66 -19.02 -5.74
C GLY A 123 -16.38 -18.82 -7.07
N VAL A 124 -15.71 -18.23 -8.06
CA VAL A 124 -16.39 -17.78 -9.31
C VAL A 124 -15.76 -18.36 -10.58
N GLY A 125 -14.63 -19.06 -10.47
CA GLY A 125 -13.92 -19.60 -11.65
C GLY A 125 -13.32 -18.56 -12.62
N ALA A 126 -13.42 -17.26 -12.28
CA ALA A 126 -13.10 -16.12 -13.15
C ALA A 126 -11.85 -15.36 -12.67
N ALA A 127 -10.74 -16.06 -12.45
CA ALA A 127 -9.51 -15.47 -11.91
C ALA A 127 -8.99 -14.26 -12.72
N GLY A 128 -9.03 -14.34 -14.06
CA GLY A 128 -8.60 -13.24 -14.93
C GLY A 128 -9.45 -11.99 -14.77
N GLN A 129 -10.78 -12.13 -14.70
CA GLN A 129 -11.69 -10.99 -14.50
C GLN A 129 -11.48 -10.33 -13.13
N ALA A 130 -11.30 -11.12 -12.08
CA ALA A 130 -11.04 -10.60 -10.75
C ALA A 130 -9.69 -9.88 -10.66
N ALA A 131 -8.65 -10.40 -11.32
CA ALA A 131 -7.35 -9.73 -11.41
C ALA A 131 -7.45 -8.40 -12.17
N SER A 132 -8.20 -8.37 -13.29
CA SER A 132 -8.44 -7.14 -14.04
C SER A 132 -9.22 -6.11 -13.22
N ALA A 133 -10.30 -6.51 -12.53
CA ALA A 133 -11.06 -5.64 -11.67
C ALA A 133 -10.22 -5.08 -10.50
N TYR A 134 -9.37 -5.92 -9.90
CA TYR A 134 -8.40 -5.47 -8.91
C TYR A 134 -7.46 -4.41 -9.47
N SER A 135 -6.90 -4.65 -10.68
CA SER A 135 -5.98 -3.71 -11.31
C SER A 135 -6.65 -2.37 -11.63
N ILE A 136 -7.89 -2.40 -12.13
CA ILE A 136 -8.67 -1.18 -12.39
C ILE A 136 -8.87 -0.40 -11.08
N SER A 137 -9.35 -1.04 -10.02
CA SER A 137 -9.54 -0.41 -8.71
C SER A 137 -8.23 0.16 -8.16
N TYR A 138 -7.15 -0.59 -8.27
CA TYR A 138 -5.81 -0.24 -7.84
C TYR A 138 -5.32 1.05 -8.51
N TYR A 139 -5.37 1.14 -9.85
CA TYR A 139 -4.92 2.32 -10.58
C TYR A 139 -5.88 3.51 -10.45
N LEU A 140 -7.19 3.28 -10.36
CA LEU A 140 -8.15 4.35 -10.05
C LEU A 140 -7.85 4.97 -8.69
N GLY A 141 -7.59 4.14 -7.67
CA GLY A 141 -7.19 4.62 -6.35
C GLY A 141 -5.89 5.41 -6.40
N GLY A 142 -4.87 4.89 -7.10
CA GLY A 142 -3.60 5.57 -7.30
C GLY A 142 -3.75 6.95 -7.94
N SER A 143 -4.50 7.04 -9.02
CA SER A 143 -4.74 8.31 -9.73
C SER A 143 -5.52 9.31 -8.85
N SER A 144 -6.64 8.87 -8.27
CA SER A 144 -7.51 9.75 -7.48
C SER A 144 -6.81 10.27 -6.22
N PHE A 145 -6.29 9.37 -5.40
CA PHE A 145 -5.64 9.76 -4.14
C PHE A 145 -4.23 10.34 -4.35
N GLY A 146 -3.53 9.98 -5.44
CA GLY A 146 -2.31 10.65 -5.85
C GLY A 146 -2.54 12.14 -6.11
N THR A 147 -3.63 12.49 -6.81
CA THR A 147 -4.05 13.88 -7.05
C THR A 147 -4.46 14.57 -5.74
N LEU A 148 -5.30 13.92 -4.92
CA LEU A 148 -5.71 14.45 -3.62
C LEU A 148 -4.52 14.68 -2.69
N GLY A 149 -3.50 13.83 -2.77
CA GLY A 149 -2.23 14.01 -2.05
C GLY A 149 -1.51 15.30 -2.44
N GLY A 150 -1.48 15.63 -3.73
CA GLY A 150 -0.93 16.90 -4.21
C GLY A 150 -1.72 18.11 -3.68
N ILE A 151 -3.05 18.02 -3.63
CA ILE A 151 -3.90 19.07 -3.05
C ILE A 151 -3.64 19.21 -1.55
N ALA A 152 -3.57 18.10 -0.81
CA ALA A 152 -3.27 18.10 0.62
C ALA A 152 -1.90 18.69 0.92
N TRP A 153 -0.89 18.35 0.12
CA TRP A 153 0.44 18.96 0.17
C TRP A 153 0.39 20.47 -0.06
N TYR A 154 -0.32 20.91 -1.08
CA TYR A 154 -0.39 22.33 -1.42
C TYR A 154 -0.99 23.19 -0.30
N HIS A 155 -2.05 22.70 0.37
CA HIS A 155 -2.74 23.47 1.41
C HIS A 155 -2.15 23.31 2.83
N TRP A 156 -1.59 22.13 3.14
CA TRP A 156 -1.18 21.80 4.52
C TRP A 156 0.22 21.18 4.62
N GLY A 157 0.98 21.22 3.54
CA GLY A 157 2.34 20.69 3.50
C GLY A 157 2.39 19.17 3.75
N TRP A 158 3.54 18.70 4.22
CA TRP A 158 3.78 17.27 4.47
C TRP A 158 2.85 16.69 5.52
N SER A 159 2.53 17.44 6.56
CA SER A 159 1.62 17.00 7.63
C SER A 159 0.21 16.73 7.10
N GLY A 160 -0.31 17.58 6.21
CA GLY A 160 -1.59 17.34 5.54
C GLY A 160 -1.60 16.11 4.67
N LEU A 161 -0.53 15.93 3.89
CA LEU A 161 -0.33 14.73 3.08
C LEU A 161 -0.30 13.46 3.94
N VAL A 162 0.48 13.47 5.02
CA VAL A 162 0.58 12.32 5.95
C VAL A 162 -0.76 12.05 6.61
N THR A 163 -1.51 13.06 7.01
CA THR A 163 -2.85 12.90 7.60
C THR A 163 -3.81 12.21 6.64
N LEU A 164 -3.88 12.67 5.38
CA LEU A 164 -4.69 12.05 4.34
C LEU A 164 -4.28 10.59 4.15
N THR A 165 -3.00 10.33 3.91
CA THR A 165 -2.50 9.00 3.59
C THR A 165 -2.55 8.05 4.77
N ALA A 166 -2.33 8.52 6.00
CA ALA A 166 -2.52 7.75 7.23
C ALA A 166 -3.99 7.32 7.41
N THR A 167 -4.94 8.18 7.05
CA THR A 167 -6.37 7.82 7.05
C THR A 167 -6.63 6.68 6.06
N LEU A 168 -6.10 6.77 4.83
CA LEU A 168 -6.24 5.70 3.83
C LEU A 168 -5.65 4.37 4.34
N ILE A 169 -4.44 4.39 4.87
CA ILE A 169 -3.78 3.16 5.37
C ILE A 169 -4.46 2.62 6.63
N SER A 170 -5.01 3.48 7.49
CA SER A 170 -5.82 3.04 8.63
C SER A 170 -7.07 2.28 8.18
N LEU A 171 -7.74 2.74 7.11
CA LEU A 171 -8.84 2.00 6.49
C LEU A 171 -8.35 0.66 5.92
N VAL A 172 -7.15 0.60 5.32
CA VAL A 172 -6.55 -0.67 4.87
C VAL A 172 -6.35 -1.63 6.04
N VAL A 173 -5.86 -1.15 7.19
CA VAL A 173 -5.72 -1.97 8.41
C VAL A 173 -7.08 -2.52 8.85
N ILE A 174 -8.10 -1.66 8.91
CA ILE A 174 -9.47 -2.07 9.29
C ILE A 174 -10.01 -3.12 8.33
N PHE A 175 -9.92 -2.90 7.03
CA PHE A 175 -10.39 -3.85 6.01
C PHE A 175 -9.61 -5.17 6.05
N ALA A 176 -8.31 -5.13 6.30
CA ALA A 176 -7.49 -6.32 6.48
C ALA A 176 -7.90 -7.13 7.72
N LEU A 177 -8.30 -6.45 8.80
CA LEU A 177 -8.84 -7.11 10.00
C LEU A 177 -10.24 -7.69 9.76
N LEU A 178 -11.10 -6.98 9.02
CA LEU A 178 -12.43 -7.49 8.63
C LEU A 178 -12.31 -8.74 7.74
N LEU A 179 -11.36 -8.78 6.82
CA LEU A 179 -11.08 -9.96 5.99
C LEU A 179 -10.73 -11.21 6.80
N ARG A 180 -10.21 -11.05 8.02
CA ARG A 180 -9.95 -12.21 8.92
C ARG A 180 -11.24 -12.90 9.35
N ARG A 181 -12.36 -12.18 9.40
CA ARG A 181 -13.68 -12.68 9.83
C ARG A 181 -14.47 -13.33 8.69
N ILE A 182 -14.13 -13.01 7.43
CA ILE A 182 -14.80 -13.59 6.27
C ILE A 182 -14.33 -15.04 6.08
N PRO A 183 -15.22 -16.02 6.02
CA PRO A 183 -14.85 -17.43 5.87
C PRO A 183 -14.10 -17.66 4.54
N PRO A 184 -13.20 -18.68 4.48
CA PRO A 184 -12.65 -19.12 3.21
C PRO A 184 -13.76 -19.65 2.32
N LEU A 185 -13.71 -19.37 1.01
CA LEU A 185 -14.61 -20.01 0.08
C LEU A 185 -14.28 -21.50 0.03
N GLN A 186 -15.27 -22.35 0.26
CA GLN A 186 -15.14 -23.78 0.05
C GLN A 186 -15.07 -24.02 -1.45
N LYS A 187 -14.14 -24.88 -1.91
CA LYS A 187 -14.20 -25.39 -3.28
C LYS A 187 -15.58 -26.04 -3.44
N SER A 188 -16.37 -25.53 -4.40
CA SER A 188 -17.57 -26.22 -4.84
C SER A 188 -17.12 -27.63 -5.29
N GLY A 189 -17.48 -28.63 -4.52
CA GLY A 189 -17.19 -30.01 -4.86
C GLY A 189 -18.03 -30.39 -6.08
N TYR A 190 -17.37 -30.64 -7.19
CA TYR A 190 -17.82 -31.47 -8.30
C TYR A 190 -16.76 -32.51 -8.56
#